data_1a32ee2f384a75189099790bcb22c568
#
_entry.id   1a32ee2f384a75189099790bcb22c568
#
_cell.length_a   1.000
_cell.length_b   1.000
_cell.length_c   1.000
_cell.angle_alpha   90.00
_cell.angle_beta   90.00
_cell.angle_gamma   90.00
#
_symmetry.space_group_name_H-M   'P 1'
#
loop_
_entity.id
_entity.type
_entity.pdbx_description
1 polymer ?
#
loop_
_entity_poly.entity_id
_entity_poly.type
_entity_poly.pdbx_seq_one_letter_code
_entity_poly.pdbx_strand_id
1 'polypeptide(L)'
;MTRPTLAGILAATRERVATLRPKARQLERAAAAAPPGPELDSAFRGATVGVIGEVKRRSPSAGAIREDLDPVAHARAYVRGGAAAISVLTDEKHFGGAVEDLGRVARAVPVPALCKDFILDILQLLEARAAGASGALLIVRALAPQRLRALAREAKGLGLGTLIEAHSESELDAALAADPTAVGVNSRDLDTFVVDLSVAERLLPLVPAGVPAVGESGVETRADVERLAACGADLVLVGTAVARAADPEGAVRALCGVSRRPR
;
A
#
# COMPACT_ATOMS: atom_id res chain seq x y z
N MET A 1 24.14 -3.97 11.87
CA MET A 1 23.82 -3.85 10.43
C MET A 1 23.39 -2.41 10.16
N THR A 2 23.95 -1.76 9.14
CA THR A 2 23.53 -0.42 8.70
C THR A 2 22.11 -0.49 8.18
N ARG A 3 21.27 0.53 8.51
CA ARG A 3 19.90 0.63 7.98
C ARG A 3 19.97 0.72 6.46
N PRO A 4 19.10 -0.01 5.70
CA PRO A 4 19.08 0.11 4.26
C PRO A 4 18.59 1.52 3.86
N THR A 5 19.20 2.11 2.85
CA THR A 5 18.75 3.35 2.23
C THR A 5 17.75 3.05 1.12
N LEU A 6 16.93 4.03 0.71
CA LEU A 6 16.05 3.87 -0.45
C LEU A 6 16.84 3.40 -1.69
N ALA A 7 18.00 4.00 -1.96
CA ALA A 7 18.87 3.59 -3.07
C ALA A 7 19.27 2.11 -3.01
N GLY A 8 19.62 1.62 -1.81
CA GLY A 8 19.95 0.21 -1.58
C GLY A 8 18.76 -0.73 -1.80
N ILE A 9 17.57 -0.32 -1.36
CA ILE A 9 16.33 -1.07 -1.61
C ILE A 9 16.04 -1.14 -3.11
N LEU A 10 16.10 -0.01 -3.83
CA LEU A 10 15.85 0.04 -5.26
C LEU A 10 16.90 -0.77 -6.07
N ALA A 11 18.15 -0.83 -5.61
CA ALA A 11 19.18 -1.69 -6.22
C ALA A 11 18.79 -3.18 -6.09
N ALA A 12 18.41 -3.62 -4.90
CA ALA A 12 17.94 -5.00 -4.68
C ALA A 12 16.68 -5.32 -5.50
N THR A 13 15.75 -4.37 -5.61
CA THR A 13 14.56 -4.53 -6.45
C THR A 13 14.92 -4.71 -7.92
N ARG A 14 15.89 -3.95 -8.46
CA ARG A 14 16.36 -4.14 -9.84
C ARG A 14 16.95 -5.52 -10.08
N GLU A 15 17.72 -6.04 -9.11
CA GLU A 15 18.24 -7.41 -9.16
C GLU A 15 17.10 -8.44 -9.20
N ARG A 16 16.07 -8.28 -8.34
CA ARG A 16 14.87 -9.13 -8.36
C ARG A 16 14.14 -9.04 -9.69
N VAL A 17 13.93 -7.86 -10.24
CA VAL A 17 13.30 -7.67 -11.56
C VAL A 17 14.08 -8.42 -12.67
N ALA A 18 15.41 -8.41 -12.61
CA ALA A 18 16.23 -9.16 -13.57
C ALA A 18 15.93 -10.67 -13.54
N THR A 19 15.60 -11.24 -12.38
CA THR A 19 15.20 -12.66 -12.26
C THR A 19 13.82 -12.96 -12.82
N LEU A 20 12.94 -11.94 -12.96
CA LEU A 20 11.61 -12.09 -13.56
C LEU A 20 11.64 -12.08 -15.10
N ARG A 21 12.64 -11.44 -15.72
CA ARG A 21 12.73 -11.31 -17.20
C ARG A 21 12.61 -12.63 -17.96
N PRO A 22 13.30 -13.72 -17.57
CA PRO A 22 13.14 -15.01 -18.24
C PRO A 22 11.72 -15.59 -18.14
N LYS A 23 10.93 -15.14 -17.14
CA LYS A 23 9.57 -15.59 -16.86
C LYS A 23 8.49 -14.67 -17.47
N ALA A 24 8.85 -13.63 -18.23
CA ALA A 24 7.93 -12.59 -18.70
C ALA A 24 6.67 -13.17 -19.37
N ARG A 25 6.84 -14.05 -20.37
CA ARG A 25 5.71 -14.71 -21.07
C ARG A 25 4.85 -15.59 -20.16
N GLN A 26 5.45 -16.18 -19.12
CA GLN A 26 4.70 -16.95 -18.11
C GLN A 26 3.87 -16.02 -17.25
N LEU A 27 4.43 -14.90 -16.79
CA LEU A 27 3.75 -13.88 -16.00
C LEU A 27 2.61 -13.23 -16.78
N GLU A 28 2.81 -12.89 -18.06
CA GLU A 28 1.75 -12.37 -18.94
C GLU A 28 0.56 -13.34 -19.03
N ARG A 29 0.82 -14.62 -19.28
CA ARG A 29 -0.24 -15.64 -19.34
C ARG A 29 -0.93 -15.82 -17.99
N ALA A 30 -0.18 -15.85 -16.91
CA ALA A 30 -0.74 -16.00 -15.56
C ALA A 30 -1.59 -14.79 -15.17
N ALA A 31 -1.13 -13.57 -15.46
CA ALA A 31 -1.87 -12.34 -15.21
C ALA A 31 -3.18 -12.29 -16.04
N ALA A 32 -3.13 -12.69 -17.30
CA ALA A 32 -4.32 -12.74 -18.16
C ALA A 32 -5.34 -13.81 -17.72
N ALA A 33 -4.87 -14.94 -17.17
CA ALA A 33 -5.73 -16.02 -16.69
C ALA A 33 -6.26 -15.78 -15.26
N ALA A 34 -5.69 -14.85 -14.49
CA ALA A 34 -6.10 -14.59 -13.13
C ALA A 34 -7.52 -14.00 -13.11
N PRO A 35 -8.44 -14.52 -12.27
CA PRO A 35 -9.77 -13.93 -12.15
C PRO A 35 -9.68 -12.48 -11.61
N PRO A 36 -10.65 -11.61 -11.95
CA PRO A 36 -10.72 -10.30 -11.32
C PRO A 36 -11.01 -10.45 -9.82
N GLY A 37 -10.27 -9.72 -8.99
CA GLY A 37 -10.58 -9.55 -7.58
C GLY A 37 -11.51 -8.35 -7.35
N PRO A 38 -11.81 -8.03 -6.09
CA PRO A 38 -12.50 -6.78 -5.73
C PRO A 38 -11.71 -5.59 -6.27
N GLU A 39 -12.39 -4.61 -6.87
CA GLU A 39 -11.75 -3.39 -7.36
C GLU A 39 -11.18 -2.56 -6.19
N LEU A 40 -10.00 -1.96 -6.36
CA LEU A 40 -9.36 -1.17 -5.30
C LEU A 40 -10.24 0.01 -4.86
N ASP A 41 -10.98 0.62 -5.79
CA ASP A 41 -11.85 1.76 -5.52
C ASP A 41 -13.03 1.42 -4.59
N SER A 42 -13.40 0.15 -4.48
CA SER A 42 -14.46 -0.29 -3.56
C SER A 42 -14.11 -0.01 -2.10
N ALA A 43 -12.81 0.07 -1.76
CA ALA A 43 -12.35 0.43 -0.42
C ALA A 43 -12.65 1.89 -0.05
N PHE A 44 -12.84 2.75 -1.05
CA PHE A 44 -13.06 4.19 -0.83
C PHE A 44 -14.54 4.56 -0.68
N ARG A 45 -15.44 3.59 -0.74
CA ARG A 45 -16.89 3.81 -0.61
C ARG A 45 -17.29 3.80 0.87
N GLY A 46 -17.98 4.82 1.32
CA GLY A 46 -18.50 4.88 2.69
C GLY A 46 -18.42 6.28 3.31
N ALA A 47 -19.16 6.47 4.41
CA ALA A 47 -19.22 7.74 5.13
C ALA A 47 -18.13 7.90 6.19
N THR A 48 -17.39 6.83 6.48
CA THR A 48 -16.32 6.82 7.48
C THR A 48 -14.95 6.65 6.81
N VAL A 49 -13.90 7.10 7.49
CA VAL A 49 -12.52 6.84 7.07
C VAL A 49 -12.28 5.34 7.07
N GLY A 50 -11.86 4.80 5.93
CA GLY A 50 -11.54 3.38 5.80
C GLY A 50 -10.15 3.07 6.38
N VAL A 51 -9.99 1.84 6.88
CA VAL A 51 -8.69 1.34 7.36
C VAL A 51 -8.13 0.32 6.37
N ILE A 52 -6.92 0.54 5.88
CA ILE A 52 -6.13 -0.45 5.14
C ILE A 52 -5.21 -1.12 6.16
N GLY A 53 -5.49 -2.38 6.49
CA GLY A 53 -4.64 -3.15 7.41
C GLY A 53 -3.44 -3.74 6.67
N GLU A 54 -2.22 -3.46 7.13
CA GLU A 54 -1.00 -3.93 6.48
C GLU A 54 -0.44 -5.19 7.13
N VAL A 55 -0.31 -6.24 6.34
CA VAL A 55 0.38 -7.49 6.70
C VAL A 55 1.88 -7.29 6.53
N LYS A 56 2.61 -7.26 7.66
CA LYS A 56 4.03 -6.92 7.71
C LYS A 56 4.75 -7.64 8.84
N ARG A 57 5.78 -8.45 8.49
CA ARG A 57 6.60 -9.19 9.47
C ARG A 57 7.73 -8.37 10.06
N ARG A 58 8.35 -7.50 9.26
CA ARG A 58 9.47 -6.65 9.68
C ARG A 58 9.52 -5.38 8.84
N SER A 59 10.31 -4.41 9.26
CA SER A 59 10.60 -3.23 8.46
C SER A 59 12.00 -2.69 8.75
N PRO A 60 12.61 -1.91 7.83
CA PRO A 60 13.91 -1.28 8.03
C PRO A 60 13.99 -0.37 9.27
N SER A 61 12.86 0.25 9.64
CA SER A 61 12.79 1.18 10.77
C SER A 61 12.51 0.52 12.12
N ALA A 62 11.72 -0.56 12.14
CA ALA A 62 11.27 -1.20 13.38
C ALA A 62 11.94 -2.55 13.65
N GLY A 63 12.74 -3.07 12.70
CA GLY A 63 13.28 -4.43 12.78
C GLY A 63 12.18 -5.48 12.66
N ALA A 64 12.32 -6.58 13.41
CA ALA A 64 11.30 -7.60 13.55
C ALA A 64 10.04 -7.01 14.22
N ILE A 65 8.88 -7.23 13.61
CA ILE A 65 7.58 -6.80 14.14
C ILE A 65 6.84 -8.03 14.66
N ARG A 66 6.64 -9.02 13.79
CA ARG A 66 6.05 -10.32 14.11
C ARG A 66 6.46 -11.32 13.05
N GLU A 67 7.60 -11.99 13.24
CA GLU A 67 8.19 -12.89 12.23
C GLU A 67 7.34 -14.14 11.98
N ASP A 68 6.63 -14.63 13.00
CA ASP A 68 5.71 -15.77 12.98
C ASP A 68 4.30 -15.42 12.41
N LEU A 69 4.12 -14.21 11.89
CA LEU A 69 2.82 -13.74 11.39
C LEU A 69 2.31 -14.63 10.25
N ASP A 70 1.13 -15.27 10.45
CA ASP A 70 0.39 -15.87 9.35
C ASP A 70 -0.40 -14.78 8.60
N PRO A 71 -0.11 -14.54 7.31
CA PRO A 71 -0.71 -13.44 6.55
C PRO A 71 -2.21 -13.59 6.37
N VAL A 72 -2.72 -14.81 6.23
CA VAL A 72 -4.16 -15.08 6.03
C VAL A 72 -4.92 -14.88 7.34
N ALA A 73 -4.40 -15.40 8.45
CA ALA A 73 -5.01 -15.23 9.76
C ALA A 73 -5.13 -13.75 10.14
N HIS A 74 -4.05 -12.97 9.91
CA HIS A 74 -4.05 -11.52 10.18
C HIS A 74 -4.99 -10.77 9.26
N ALA A 75 -4.96 -11.03 7.95
CA ALA A 75 -5.86 -10.39 6.99
C ALA A 75 -7.34 -10.63 7.34
N ARG A 76 -7.70 -11.87 7.72
CA ARG A 76 -9.06 -12.20 8.17
C ARG A 76 -9.43 -11.48 9.47
N ALA A 77 -8.51 -11.37 10.42
CA ALA A 77 -8.73 -10.62 11.65
C ALA A 77 -8.95 -9.13 11.36
N TYR A 78 -8.13 -8.54 10.48
CA TYR A 78 -8.30 -7.14 10.06
C TYR A 78 -9.66 -6.90 9.41
N VAL A 79 -10.10 -7.80 8.51
CA VAL A 79 -11.43 -7.70 7.87
C VAL A 79 -12.56 -7.80 8.90
N ARG A 80 -12.48 -8.74 9.87
CA ARG A 80 -13.47 -8.81 10.95
C ARG A 80 -13.44 -7.56 11.85
N GLY A 81 -12.29 -6.91 11.98
CA GLY A 81 -12.15 -5.62 12.65
C GLY A 81 -12.72 -4.44 11.89
N GLY A 82 -13.06 -4.62 10.61
CA GLY A 82 -13.65 -3.57 9.76
C GLY A 82 -12.66 -2.95 8.75
N ALA A 83 -11.53 -3.61 8.47
CA ALA A 83 -10.61 -3.14 7.42
C ALA A 83 -11.32 -3.10 6.06
N ALA A 84 -11.18 -1.98 5.35
CA ALA A 84 -11.75 -1.76 4.01
C ALA A 84 -10.89 -2.38 2.90
N ALA A 85 -9.59 -2.56 3.15
CA ALA A 85 -8.64 -3.24 2.26
C ALA A 85 -7.49 -3.83 3.08
N ILE A 86 -6.75 -4.74 2.45
CA ILE A 86 -5.52 -5.34 3.03
C ILE A 86 -4.33 -4.93 2.17
N SER A 87 -3.29 -4.37 2.79
CA SER A 87 -1.99 -4.15 2.18
C SER A 87 -1.07 -5.32 2.52
N VAL A 88 -0.40 -5.89 1.53
CA VAL A 88 0.51 -7.03 1.74
C VAL A 88 1.90 -6.67 1.25
N LEU A 89 2.88 -6.64 2.16
CA LEU A 89 4.28 -6.46 1.80
C LEU A 89 4.75 -7.66 0.99
N THR A 90 5.39 -7.42 -0.16
CA THR A 90 5.91 -8.46 -1.04
C THR A 90 7.44 -8.39 -1.20
N ASP A 91 8.11 -7.35 -0.68
CA ASP A 91 9.56 -7.30 -0.59
C ASP A 91 10.08 -8.30 0.45
N GLU A 92 10.82 -9.31 0.00
CA GLU A 92 11.36 -10.38 0.85
C GLU A 92 12.54 -9.86 1.68
N LYS A 93 13.48 -9.18 1.01
CA LYS A 93 14.78 -8.85 1.58
C LYS A 93 14.68 -7.90 2.79
N HIS A 94 13.86 -6.87 2.70
CA HIS A 94 13.79 -5.80 3.69
C HIS A 94 12.57 -5.89 4.61
N PHE A 95 11.46 -6.49 4.12
CA PHE A 95 10.20 -6.55 4.85
C PHE A 95 9.75 -7.97 5.21
N GLY A 96 10.44 -9.01 4.73
CA GLY A 96 10.06 -10.40 4.99
C GLY A 96 8.72 -10.77 4.35
N GLY A 97 8.35 -10.06 3.28
CA GLY A 97 7.15 -10.31 2.52
C GLY A 97 7.34 -11.37 1.43
N ALA A 98 6.26 -11.74 0.77
CA ALA A 98 6.30 -12.64 -0.39
C ALA A 98 5.08 -12.40 -1.29
N VAL A 99 5.24 -12.58 -2.59
CA VAL A 99 4.12 -12.52 -3.55
C VAL A 99 3.12 -13.65 -3.31
N GLU A 100 3.60 -14.78 -2.82
CA GLU A 100 2.77 -15.91 -2.40
C GLU A 100 1.82 -15.54 -1.25
N ASP A 101 2.27 -14.72 -0.31
CA ASP A 101 1.43 -14.20 0.77
C ASP A 101 0.31 -13.31 0.24
N LEU A 102 0.62 -12.43 -0.73
CA LEU A 102 -0.37 -11.62 -1.42
C LEU A 102 -1.45 -12.52 -2.06
N GLY A 103 -1.02 -13.58 -2.78
CA GLY A 103 -1.94 -14.51 -3.42
C GLY A 103 -2.79 -15.32 -2.43
N ARG A 104 -2.22 -15.70 -1.30
CA ARG A 104 -2.97 -16.38 -0.22
C ARG A 104 -4.01 -15.44 0.41
N VAL A 105 -3.63 -14.20 0.68
CA VAL A 105 -4.51 -13.17 1.25
C VAL A 105 -5.63 -12.81 0.28
N ALA A 106 -5.31 -12.50 -0.98
CA ALA A 106 -6.30 -12.11 -1.99
C ALA A 106 -7.42 -13.15 -2.17
N ARG A 107 -7.07 -14.45 -2.08
CA ARG A 107 -8.08 -15.53 -2.12
C ARG A 107 -8.86 -15.73 -0.83
N ALA A 108 -8.36 -15.21 0.30
CA ALA A 108 -8.90 -15.52 1.63
C ALA A 108 -9.83 -14.44 2.19
N VAL A 109 -9.84 -13.26 1.61
CA VAL A 109 -10.63 -12.11 2.08
C VAL A 109 -11.52 -11.51 0.98
N PRO A 110 -12.70 -10.97 1.31
CA PRO A 110 -13.62 -10.39 0.34
C PRO A 110 -13.34 -8.92 0.00
N VAL A 111 -12.29 -8.33 0.58
CA VAL A 111 -11.91 -6.92 0.38
C VAL A 111 -10.69 -6.82 -0.54
N PRO A 112 -10.43 -5.64 -1.15
CA PRO A 112 -9.27 -5.44 -2.01
C PRO A 112 -7.95 -5.77 -1.33
N ALA A 113 -7.03 -6.41 -2.07
CA ALA A 113 -5.65 -6.68 -1.66
C ALA A 113 -4.69 -5.80 -2.47
N LEU A 114 -3.92 -4.96 -1.77
CA LEU A 114 -2.90 -4.08 -2.35
C LEU A 114 -1.53 -4.75 -2.30
N CYS A 115 -0.87 -4.87 -3.45
CA CYS A 115 0.54 -5.22 -3.53
C CYS A 115 1.39 -4.04 -3.04
N LYS A 116 2.04 -4.18 -1.90
CA LYS A 116 2.92 -3.16 -1.29
C LYS A 116 4.38 -3.55 -1.53
N ASP A 117 4.97 -2.97 -2.57
CA ASP A 117 6.34 -3.26 -3.03
C ASP A 117 6.97 -2.00 -3.65
N PHE A 118 8.28 -2.01 -3.86
CA PHE A 118 8.97 -1.02 -4.67
C PHE A 118 8.85 -1.40 -6.15
N ILE A 119 7.78 -0.99 -6.80
CA ILE A 119 7.50 -1.38 -8.19
C ILE A 119 8.24 -0.47 -9.17
N LEU A 120 9.14 -1.07 -9.96
CA LEU A 120 9.99 -0.40 -10.95
C LEU A 120 9.74 -0.88 -12.38
N ASP A 121 9.09 -2.05 -12.53
CA ASP A 121 8.93 -2.71 -13.81
C ASP A 121 7.55 -3.36 -13.97
N ILE A 122 7.05 -3.44 -15.21
CA ILE A 122 5.77 -4.10 -15.53
C ILE A 122 5.73 -5.56 -15.06
N LEU A 123 6.87 -6.23 -15.03
CA LEU A 123 6.93 -7.63 -14.60
C LEU A 123 6.45 -7.82 -13.15
N GLN A 124 6.67 -6.81 -12.29
CA GLN A 124 6.13 -6.83 -10.92
C GLN A 124 4.61 -6.60 -10.89
N LEU A 125 4.08 -5.77 -11.81
CA LEU A 125 2.64 -5.59 -11.97
C LEU A 125 1.97 -6.88 -12.48
N LEU A 126 2.58 -7.56 -13.45
CA LEU A 126 2.12 -8.86 -13.95
C LEU A 126 2.13 -9.92 -12.85
N GLU A 127 3.18 -9.95 -12.03
CA GLU A 127 3.30 -10.85 -10.89
C GLU A 127 2.21 -10.57 -9.83
N ALA A 128 1.99 -9.29 -9.49
CA ALA A 128 0.92 -8.88 -8.58
C ALA A 128 -0.47 -9.24 -9.12
N ARG A 129 -0.73 -8.99 -10.41
CA ARG A 129 -1.99 -9.35 -11.07
C ARG A 129 -2.21 -10.85 -11.08
N ALA A 130 -1.20 -11.64 -11.41
CA ALA A 130 -1.24 -13.10 -11.38
C ALA A 130 -1.52 -13.64 -9.98
N ALA A 131 -1.03 -12.97 -8.93
CA ALA A 131 -1.32 -13.30 -7.54
C ALA A 131 -2.74 -12.92 -7.10
N GLY A 132 -3.48 -12.12 -7.89
CA GLY A 132 -4.85 -11.70 -7.58
C GLY A 132 -4.93 -10.37 -6.82
N ALA A 133 -3.90 -9.52 -6.91
CA ALA A 133 -3.96 -8.17 -6.37
C ALA A 133 -5.11 -7.37 -7.00
N SER A 134 -5.71 -6.49 -6.20
CA SER A 134 -6.68 -5.49 -6.60
C SER A 134 -6.02 -4.19 -7.06
N GLY A 135 -4.80 -3.95 -6.58
CA GLY A 135 -4.03 -2.78 -6.90
C GLY A 135 -2.57 -2.92 -6.50
N ALA A 136 -1.78 -1.91 -6.87
CA ALA A 136 -0.34 -1.87 -6.62
C ALA A 136 0.11 -0.48 -6.18
N LEU A 137 1.14 -0.45 -5.33
CA LEU A 137 1.81 0.78 -4.91
C LEU A 137 2.78 1.25 -5.99
N LEU A 138 2.73 2.53 -6.31
CA LEU A 138 3.77 3.22 -7.07
C LEU A 138 4.30 4.39 -6.23
N ILE A 139 5.63 4.49 -6.09
CA ILE A 139 6.26 5.51 -5.24
C ILE A 139 6.89 6.56 -6.14
N VAL A 140 6.44 7.82 -6.04
CA VAL A 140 6.95 8.92 -6.89
C VAL A 140 8.45 9.04 -6.77
N ARG A 141 9.00 9.04 -5.55
CA ARG A 141 10.44 9.19 -5.27
C ARG A 141 11.30 8.05 -5.87
N ALA A 142 10.70 6.89 -6.14
CA ALA A 142 11.40 5.74 -6.70
C ALA A 142 11.45 5.71 -8.25
N LEU A 143 10.69 6.58 -8.92
CA LEU A 143 10.43 6.50 -10.35
C LEU A 143 10.67 7.84 -11.05
N ALA A 144 11.28 7.81 -12.24
CA ALA A 144 11.25 8.98 -13.12
C ALA A 144 9.80 9.28 -13.56
N PRO A 145 9.41 10.55 -13.76
CA PRO A 145 8.01 10.93 -14.04
C PRO A 145 7.40 10.21 -15.24
N GLN A 146 8.18 9.98 -16.30
CA GLN A 146 7.71 9.23 -17.48
C GLN A 146 7.43 7.75 -17.15
N ARG A 147 8.29 7.14 -16.30
CA ARG A 147 8.13 5.74 -15.89
C ARG A 147 6.94 5.58 -14.95
N LEU A 148 6.74 6.52 -14.02
CA LEU A 148 5.56 6.54 -13.14
C LEU A 148 4.26 6.50 -13.96
N ARG A 149 4.12 7.43 -14.92
CA ARG A 149 2.94 7.47 -15.81
C ARG A 149 2.78 6.23 -16.66
N ALA A 150 3.89 5.65 -17.13
CA ALA A 150 3.84 4.41 -17.90
C ALA A 150 3.34 3.26 -17.04
N LEU A 151 3.91 3.04 -15.84
CA LEU A 151 3.49 1.98 -14.92
C LEU A 151 2.05 2.16 -14.45
N ALA A 152 1.58 3.39 -14.20
CA ALA A 152 0.19 3.65 -13.84
C ALA A 152 -0.78 3.22 -14.96
N ARG A 153 -0.47 3.53 -16.23
CA ARG A 153 -1.24 3.06 -17.39
C ARG A 153 -1.19 1.55 -17.57
N GLU A 154 -0.01 0.95 -17.40
CA GLU A 154 0.19 -0.49 -17.47
C GLU A 154 -0.65 -1.21 -16.39
N ALA A 155 -0.65 -0.70 -15.15
CA ALA A 155 -1.47 -1.22 -14.06
C ALA A 155 -2.97 -1.16 -14.42
N LYS A 156 -3.45 0.00 -14.90
CA LYS A 156 -4.83 0.18 -15.35
C LYS A 156 -5.21 -0.80 -16.48
N GLY A 157 -4.30 -1.01 -17.45
CA GLY A 157 -4.49 -2.00 -18.53
C GLY A 157 -4.57 -3.45 -18.02
N LEU A 158 -3.98 -3.75 -16.89
CA LEU A 158 -4.05 -5.04 -16.20
C LEU A 158 -5.26 -5.17 -15.26
N GLY A 159 -6.10 -4.13 -15.14
CA GLY A 159 -7.21 -4.09 -14.19
C GLY A 159 -6.76 -3.89 -12.72
N LEU A 160 -5.55 -3.37 -12.51
CA LEU A 160 -5.04 -3.01 -11.19
C LEU A 160 -5.29 -1.53 -10.91
N GLY A 161 -5.88 -1.22 -9.75
CA GLY A 161 -5.87 0.13 -9.21
C GLY A 161 -4.46 0.53 -8.78
N THR A 162 -4.18 1.85 -8.71
CA THR A 162 -2.89 2.35 -8.24
C THR A 162 -3.07 3.20 -6.99
N LEU A 163 -2.29 2.91 -5.95
CA LEU A 163 -2.00 3.82 -4.85
C LEU A 163 -0.67 4.49 -5.17
N ILE A 164 -0.68 5.80 -5.49
CA ILE A 164 0.55 6.52 -5.83
C ILE A 164 0.99 7.35 -4.63
N GLU A 165 2.14 6.95 -4.05
CA GLU A 165 2.68 7.49 -2.81
C GLU A 165 3.54 8.74 -3.05
N ALA A 166 3.26 9.81 -2.28
CA ALA A 166 3.96 11.09 -2.30
C ALA A 166 4.33 11.56 -0.87
N HIS A 167 5.45 12.35 -0.78
CA HIS A 167 5.98 12.87 0.49
C HIS A 167 6.14 14.40 0.49
N SER A 168 5.90 15.06 -0.64
CA SER A 168 6.00 16.52 -0.82
C SER A 168 4.96 17.02 -1.81
N GLU A 169 4.77 18.34 -1.87
CA GLU A 169 3.83 18.96 -2.83
C GLU A 169 4.22 18.64 -4.27
N SER A 170 5.51 18.75 -4.62
CA SER A 170 5.98 18.41 -5.97
C SER A 170 5.81 16.94 -6.33
N GLU A 171 5.91 16.03 -5.35
CA GLU A 171 5.61 14.61 -5.53
C GLU A 171 4.09 14.39 -5.66
N LEU A 172 3.27 15.14 -4.92
CA LEU A 172 1.80 15.10 -5.05
C LEU A 172 1.35 15.51 -6.46
N ASP A 173 1.91 16.58 -7.01
CA ASP A 173 1.64 17.01 -8.39
C ASP A 173 2.00 15.91 -9.41
N ALA A 174 3.15 15.27 -9.22
CA ALA A 174 3.57 14.16 -10.09
C ALA A 174 2.66 12.91 -9.94
N ALA A 175 2.18 12.62 -8.72
CA ALA A 175 1.24 11.54 -8.47
C ALA A 175 -0.10 11.81 -9.16
N LEU A 176 -0.66 13.01 -9.01
CA LEU A 176 -1.92 13.42 -9.65
C LEU A 176 -1.82 13.41 -11.19
N ALA A 177 -0.67 13.84 -11.75
CA ALA A 177 -0.43 13.80 -13.19
C ALA A 177 -0.31 12.39 -13.78
N ALA A 178 -0.25 11.35 -12.95
CA ALA A 178 -0.21 9.95 -13.37
C ALA A 178 -1.58 9.25 -13.37
N ASP A 179 -2.68 9.97 -13.15
CA ASP A 179 -4.08 9.44 -13.11
C ASP A 179 -4.25 8.29 -12.10
N PRO A 180 -4.00 8.54 -10.79
CA PRO A 180 -4.04 7.51 -9.75
C PRO A 180 -5.45 7.06 -9.42
N THR A 181 -5.64 5.81 -8.98
CA THR A 181 -6.89 5.38 -8.32
C THR A 181 -7.03 6.04 -6.95
N ALA A 182 -5.91 6.19 -6.24
CA ALA A 182 -5.82 6.93 -4.99
C ALA A 182 -4.41 7.52 -4.83
N VAL A 183 -4.30 8.61 -4.10
CA VAL A 183 -3.01 9.19 -3.67
C VAL A 183 -2.74 8.76 -2.23
N GLY A 184 -1.53 8.26 -1.99
CA GLY A 184 -1.00 8.03 -0.65
C GLY A 184 -0.11 9.19 -0.22
N VAL A 185 -0.40 9.77 0.94
CA VAL A 185 0.49 10.74 1.58
C VAL A 185 1.24 10.02 2.70
N ASN A 186 2.52 9.78 2.49
CA ASN A 186 3.34 9.06 3.45
C ASN A 186 4.07 10.01 4.39
N SER A 187 3.70 9.95 5.67
CA SER A 187 4.33 10.71 6.75
C SER A 187 5.73 10.20 7.14
N ARG A 188 6.19 9.11 6.55
CA ARG A 188 7.53 8.57 6.79
C ARG A 188 8.49 8.99 5.68
N ASP A 189 9.52 9.72 6.04
CA ASP A 189 10.65 9.96 5.14
C ASP A 189 11.38 8.66 4.81
N LEU A 190 11.61 8.38 3.52
CA LEU A 190 12.19 7.10 3.06
C LEU A 190 13.72 7.03 3.20
N ASP A 191 14.38 8.16 3.49
CA ASP A 191 15.82 8.21 3.68
C ASP A 191 16.21 8.15 5.16
N THR A 192 15.47 8.89 6.01
CA THR A 192 15.73 8.97 7.46
C THR A 192 14.89 8.00 8.28
N PHE A 193 13.77 7.51 7.72
CA PHE A 193 12.72 6.74 8.37
C PHE A 193 12.01 7.46 9.53
N VAL A 194 12.22 8.75 9.66
CA VAL A 194 11.49 9.58 10.62
C VAL A 194 10.03 9.69 10.17
N VAL A 195 9.11 9.60 11.13
CA VAL A 195 7.68 9.78 10.91
C VAL A 195 7.26 11.13 11.46
N ASP A 196 6.59 11.92 10.62
CA ASP A 196 6.02 13.21 10.97
C ASP A 196 4.62 13.36 10.37
N LEU A 197 3.58 13.21 11.19
CA LEU A 197 2.18 13.34 10.77
C LEU A 197 1.85 14.72 10.21
N SER A 198 2.63 15.76 10.53
CA SER A 198 2.43 17.10 9.96
C SER A 198 2.59 17.12 8.43
N VAL A 199 3.30 16.16 7.85
CA VAL A 199 3.41 15.98 6.39
C VAL A 199 2.03 15.65 5.82
N ALA A 200 1.34 14.65 6.39
CA ALA A 200 0.00 14.29 5.96
C ALA A 200 -1.00 15.42 6.20
N GLU A 201 -0.93 16.11 7.34
CA GLU A 201 -1.81 17.25 7.64
C GLU A 201 -1.67 18.39 6.62
N ARG A 202 -0.47 18.62 6.13
CA ARG A 202 -0.21 19.66 5.13
C ARG A 202 -0.63 19.23 3.72
N LEU A 203 -0.38 17.97 3.34
CA LEU A 203 -0.56 17.51 1.95
C LEU A 203 -1.95 16.97 1.66
N LEU A 204 -2.62 16.31 2.60
CA LEU A 204 -3.97 15.75 2.39
C LEU A 204 -4.98 16.79 1.89
N PRO A 205 -5.04 18.03 2.46
CA PRO A 205 -5.96 19.06 1.97
C PRO A 205 -5.71 19.52 0.53
N LEU A 206 -4.52 19.26 -0.02
CA LEU A 206 -4.15 19.64 -1.39
C LEU A 206 -4.60 18.58 -2.42
N VAL A 207 -5.01 17.39 -1.99
CA VAL A 207 -5.53 16.37 -2.91
C VAL A 207 -6.91 16.79 -3.40
N PRO A 208 -7.18 16.83 -4.72
CA PRO A 208 -8.48 17.20 -5.26
C PRO A 208 -9.61 16.31 -4.74
N ALA A 209 -10.80 16.87 -4.48
CA ALA A 209 -11.95 16.17 -3.91
C ALA A 209 -12.40 14.92 -4.69
N GLY A 210 -12.13 14.87 -6.00
CA GLY A 210 -12.46 13.71 -6.85
C GLY A 210 -11.44 12.57 -6.79
N VAL A 211 -10.31 12.74 -6.09
CA VAL A 211 -9.26 11.73 -5.95
C VAL A 211 -9.20 11.23 -4.51
N PRO A 212 -9.38 9.92 -4.24
CA PRO A 212 -9.26 9.37 -2.90
C PRO A 212 -7.86 9.62 -2.31
N ALA A 213 -7.80 10.01 -1.03
CA ALA A 213 -6.56 10.30 -0.31
C ALA A 213 -6.36 9.34 0.87
N VAL A 214 -5.17 8.74 0.95
CA VAL A 214 -4.77 7.79 1.98
C VAL A 214 -3.65 8.37 2.83
N GLY A 215 -3.85 8.49 4.15
CA GLY A 215 -2.77 8.82 5.07
C GLY A 215 -1.96 7.57 5.43
N GLU A 216 -0.64 7.62 5.21
CA GLU A 216 0.25 6.48 5.45
C GLU A 216 1.30 6.81 6.52
N SER A 217 1.64 5.81 7.31
CA SER A 217 2.60 5.87 8.42
C SER A 217 2.17 6.78 9.58
N GLY A 218 2.55 6.38 10.80
CA GLY A 218 2.35 7.16 12.02
C GLY A 218 0.96 7.08 12.65
N VAL A 219 0.03 6.33 12.06
CA VAL A 219 -1.29 6.07 12.66
C VAL A 219 -1.18 4.89 13.63
N GLU A 220 -1.44 5.15 14.90
CA GLU A 220 -1.42 4.14 15.99
C GLU A 220 -2.73 4.11 16.77
N THR A 221 -3.41 5.24 16.87
CA THR A 221 -4.61 5.42 17.69
C THR A 221 -5.78 5.97 16.88
N ARG A 222 -7.00 5.85 17.44
CA ARG A 222 -8.19 6.49 16.89
C ARG A 222 -8.03 8.01 16.75
N ALA A 223 -7.35 8.65 17.69
CA ALA A 223 -7.09 10.10 17.64
C ALA A 223 -6.24 10.47 16.41
N ASP A 224 -5.29 9.62 15.99
CA ASP A 224 -4.53 9.85 14.75
C ASP A 224 -5.43 9.76 13.53
N VAL A 225 -6.37 8.79 13.50
CA VAL A 225 -7.36 8.68 12.41
C VAL A 225 -8.25 9.93 12.37
N GLU A 226 -8.73 10.42 13.51
CA GLU A 226 -9.55 11.63 13.63
C GLU A 226 -8.78 12.88 13.14
N ARG A 227 -7.49 12.95 13.47
CA ARG A 227 -6.58 14.01 13.05
C ARG A 227 -6.42 14.03 11.52
N LEU A 228 -6.17 12.87 10.89
CA LEU A 228 -6.05 12.78 9.43
C LEU A 228 -7.41 12.95 8.72
N ALA A 229 -8.50 12.48 9.32
CA ALA A 229 -9.86 12.72 8.82
C ALA A 229 -10.17 14.22 8.77
N ALA A 230 -9.73 14.99 9.79
CA ALA A 230 -9.89 16.44 9.83
C ALA A 230 -9.18 17.15 8.67
N CYS A 231 -8.13 16.52 8.11
CA CYS A 231 -7.37 16.98 6.95
C CYS A 231 -7.87 16.39 5.62
N GLY A 232 -8.97 15.63 5.65
CA GLY A 232 -9.60 15.10 4.43
C GLY A 232 -9.08 13.73 3.99
N ALA A 233 -8.48 12.92 4.86
CA ALA A 233 -8.19 11.52 4.54
C ALA A 233 -9.47 10.73 4.29
N ASP A 234 -9.51 9.99 3.19
CA ASP A 234 -10.57 9.01 2.91
C ASP A 234 -10.27 7.66 3.56
N LEU A 235 -8.98 7.30 3.61
CA LEU A 235 -8.49 6.09 4.29
C LEU A 235 -7.20 6.41 5.06
N VAL A 236 -6.85 5.47 5.94
CA VAL A 236 -5.53 5.39 6.58
C VAL A 236 -4.93 4.01 6.35
N LEU A 237 -3.62 3.94 6.09
CA LEU A 237 -2.88 2.69 6.00
C LEU A 237 -2.09 2.47 7.28
N VAL A 238 -2.40 1.37 7.98
CA VAL A 238 -1.87 1.06 9.30
C VAL A 238 -1.19 -0.30 9.30
N GLY A 239 0.09 -0.32 9.66
CA GLY A 239 0.90 -1.54 9.66
C GLY A 239 1.37 -1.93 11.05
N THR A 240 2.38 -1.23 11.56
CA THR A 240 3.11 -1.65 12.78
C THR A 240 2.20 -1.83 13.99
N ALA A 241 1.27 -0.91 14.22
CA ALA A 241 0.36 -0.95 15.36
C ALA A 241 -0.54 -2.20 15.33
N VAL A 242 -1.17 -2.49 14.18
CA VAL A 242 -2.09 -3.64 14.05
C VAL A 242 -1.34 -4.98 13.95
N ALA A 243 -0.14 -5.01 13.35
CA ALA A 243 0.65 -6.23 13.22
C ALA A 243 1.23 -6.70 14.57
N ARG A 244 1.58 -5.77 15.48
CA ARG A 244 2.08 -6.06 16.82
C ARG A 244 0.98 -6.42 17.82
N ALA A 245 -0.26 -6.07 17.54
CA ALA A 245 -1.35 -6.25 18.48
C ALA A 245 -1.56 -7.72 18.83
N ALA A 246 -1.76 -8.01 20.11
CA ALA A 246 -2.16 -9.34 20.58
C ALA A 246 -3.54 -9.73 20.04
N ASP A 247 -4.44 -8.75 19.91
CA ASP A 247 -5.74 -8.86 19.24
C ASP A 247 -5.76 -7.95 17.99
N PRO A 248 -5.37 -8.47 16.82
CA PRO A 248 -5.36 -7.69 15.58
C PRO A 248 -6.74 -7.22 15.12
N GLU A 249 -7.80 -7.99 15.42
CA GLU A 249 -9.18 -7.63 15.11
C GLU A 249 -9.64 -6.42 15.94
N GLY A 250 -9.44 -6.47 17.26
CA GLY A 250 -9.75 -5.37 18.15
C GLY A 250 -8.95 -4.11 17.85
N ALA A 251 -7.67 -4.26 17.48
CA ALA A 251 -6.81 -3.14 17.10
C ALA A 251 -7.35 -2.39 15.86
N VAL A 252 -7.76 -3.12 14.81
CA VAL A 252 -8.38 -2.49 13.62
C VAL A 252 -9.73 -1.89 13.99
N ARG A 253 -10.58 -2.61 14.76
CA ARG A 253 -11.89 -2.11 15.18
C ARG A 253 -11.80 -0.79 15.93
N ALA A 254 -10.79 -0.61 16.76
CA ALA A 254 -10.57 0.63 17.51
C ALA A 254 -10.28 1.84 16.60
N LEU A 255 -9.77 1.64 15.39
CA LEU A 255 -9.47 2.69 14.42
C LEU A 255 -10.66 3.04 13.51
N CYS A 256 -11.66 2.16 13.42
CA CYS A 256 -12.81 2.31 12.52
C CYS A 256 -13.89 3.26 13.08
N GLY A 257 -14.81 3.70 12.20
CA GLY A 257 -16.00 4.48 12.59
C GLY A 257 -15.74 5.97 12.78
N VAL A 258 -14.62 6.49 12.31
CA VAL A 258 -14.34 7.94 12.24
C VAL A 258 -15.01 8.52 11.00
N SER A 259 -15.84 9.55 11.15
CA SER A 259 -16.54 10.19 10.03
C SER A 259 -15.54 10.88 9.10
N ARG A 260 -15.74 10.72 7.78
CA ARG A 260 -15.01 11.50 6.78
C ARG A 260 -15.37 12.98 6.87
N ARG A 261 -14.41 13.83 6.53
CA ARG A 261 -14.65 15.25 6.24
C ARG A 261 -14.44 15.48 4.75
N PRO A 262 -15.36 16.15 4.05
CA PRO A 262 -15.17 16.50 2.63
C PRO A 262 -13.99 17.46 2.50
N ARG A 263 -13.21 17.25 1.42
CA ARG A 263 -12.19 18.21 0.95
C ARG A 263 -12.83 19.21 0.03
#